data_30963aac70e096bd97432efb1e1f9617
#
_entry.id   30963aac70e096bd97432efb1e1f9617
#
_cell.length_a   1.000
_cell.length_b   1.000
_cell.length_c   1.000
_cell.angle_alpha   90.00
_cell.angle_beta   90.00
_cell.angle_gamma   90.00
#
_symmetry.space_group_name_H-M   'P 1'
#
loop_
_entity.id
_entity.type
_entity.pdbx_description
1 polymer ?
#
loop_
_entity_poly.entity_id
_entity_poly.type
_entity_poly.pdbx_seq_one_letter_code
_entity_poly.pdbx_strand_id
1 'polypeptide(L)'
;MNNKTIRKIFDLKNLSLGRNAWIWWFWLFFFKNPSNSQKPRQVAILWSAKNDANIKCNGIELGTKNPLKEDGSVHGGIAAWYFDGKKMHDNFLLSRVKINQIPLGLYTPYPDTKFQFKEDFFKITIKDKMKFKATLIKDKNKFITPWVKEHKYFGLGYDMTGINKLNLKATINGKKSNGTAYFQKVLLNAPAVPWYWGIFHFKHGAFLSYFNPHFLGKSLKKDVSFYDGKILHKFDNIKVKGTGNSLPTFHIKACNNEKTIDFLVKSYSKTTWNFRKKKFGFIPTTFDYRQYPAKITNFKFNNMKNGSTISEKDIGIGIGNAEHSTGILI
;
A
#
# COMPACT_ATOMS: atom_id res chain seq x y z
N MET A 1 -1.48 -20.47 -12.18
CA MET A 1 -1.72 -19.43 -11.15
C MET A 1 -2.91 -19.85 -10.30
N ASN A 2 -2.88 -19.68 -8.99
CA ASN A 2 -3.99 -20.11 -8.13
C ASN A 2 -5.15 -19.09 -8.21
N ASN A 3 -6.14 -19.39 -9.06
CA ASN A 3 -7.36 -18.58 -9.22
C ASN A 3 -8.10 -18.30 -7.88
N LYS A 4 -7.88 -19.13 -6.86
CA LYS A 4 -8.47 -18.98 -5.53
C LYS A 4 -8.00 -17.70 -4.82
N THR A 5 -6.70 -17.36 -4.92
CA THR A 5 -6.18 -16.12 -4.31
C THR A 5 -6.69 -14.86 -5.00
N ILE A 6 -6.80 -14.87 -6.34
CA ILE A 6 -7.38 -13.73 -7.09
C ILE A 6 -8.87 -13.55 -6.74
N ARG A 7 -9.64 -14.63 -6.64
CA ARG A 7 -11.06 -14.55 -6.23
C ARG A 7 -11.23 -13.91 -4.86
N LYS A 8 -10.36 -14.24 -3.89
CA LYS A 8 -10.38 -13.63 -2.54
C LYS A 8 -10.23 -12.10 -2.56
N ILE A 9 -9.57 -11.53 -3.58
CA ILE A 9 -9.43 -10.07 -3.71
C ILE A 9 -10.80 -9.40 -3.85
N PHE A 10 -11.70 -10.02 -4.61
CA PHE A 10 -12.98 -9.44 -5.01
C PHE A 10 -14.18 -10.00 -4.24
N ASP A 11 -13.97 -10.96 -3.35
CA ASP A 11 -15.05 -11.62 -2.61
C ASP A 11 -15.64 -10.66 -1.58
N LEU A 12 -16.79 -10.06 -1.91
CA LEU A 12 -17.59 -9.24 -1.01
C LEU A 12 -18.72 -10.06 -0.36
N LYS A 13 -19.18 -11.17 -0.99
CA LYS A 13 -20.30 -11.98 -0.51
C LYS A 13 -19.97 -12.67 0.81
N ASN A 14 -18.72 -13.13 0.94
CA ASN A 14 -18.23 -13.77 2.16
C ASN A 14 -17.51 -12.79 3.11
N LEU A 15 -17.63 -11.49 2.86
CA LEU A 15 -17.04 -10.48 3.69
C LEU A 15 -17.89 -10.26 4.94
N SER A 16 -17.29 -10.41 6.10
CA SER A 16 -17.89 -10.00 7.37
C SER A 16 -17.10 -8.83 7.93
N LEU A 17 -17.77 -7.70 8.12
CA LEU A 17 -17.20 -6.51 8.73
C LEU A 17 -17.81 -6.34 10.12
N GLY A 18 -17.16 -6.87 11.15
CA GLY A 18 -17.50 -6.63 12.54
C GLY A 18 -17.45 -5.13 12.89
N ARG A 19 -17.93 -4.76 14.07
CA ARG A 19 -17.88 -3.36 14.55
C ARG A 19 -16.44 -2.85 14.53
N ASN A 20 -16.23 -1.67 13.99
CA ASN A 20 -14.93 -1.02 13.77
C ASN A 20 -13.99 -1.71 12.76
N ALA A 21 -14.38 -2.82 12.14
CA ALA A 21 -13.58 -3.45 11.10
C ALA A 21 -13.38 -2.51 9.91
N TRP A 22 -12.22 -2.61 9.31
CA TRP A 22 -11.84 -1.77 8.19
C TRP A 22 -11.30 -2.64 7.05
N ILE A 23 -11.89 -2.54 5.86
CA ILE A 23 -11.39 -3.18 4.64
C ILE A 23 -10.89 -2.13 3.67
N TRP A 24 -9.79 -2.43 2.96
CA TRP A 24 -9.32 -1.61 1.86
C TRP A 24 -8.64 -2.41 0.77
N TRP A 25 -8.69 -1.84 -0.46
CA TRP A 25 -7.95 -2.26 -1.64
C TRP A 25 -7.06 -1.12 -2.04
N PHE A 26 -5.76 -1.31 -1.95
CA PHE A 26 -4.76 -0.27 -2.13
C PHE A 26 -3.83 -0.58 -3.28
N TRP A 27 -3.72 0.35 -4.21
CA TRP A 27 -2.82 0.32 -5.35
C TRP A 27 -1.79 1.41 -5.24
N LEU A 28 -0.53 1.08 -5.59
CA LEU A 28 0.54 2.03 -5.87
C LEU A 28 1.07 1.78 -7.28
N PHE A 29 1.25 2.86 -8.03
CA PHE A 29 1.76 2.84 -9.40
C PHE A 29 2.98 3.75 -9.46
N PHE A 30 4.10 3.22 -9.94
CA PHE A 30 5.38 3.91 -10.04
C PHE A 30 5.75 4.04 -11.50
N PHE A 31 6.02 5.27 -11.99
CA PHE A 31 6.31 5.58 -13.38
C PHE A 31 7.65 6.28 -13.51
N LYS A 32 8.32 6.07 -14.63
CA LYS A 32 9.46 6.91 -15.00
C LYS A 32 9.03 8.37 -15.09
N ASN A 33 9.88 9.26 -14.65
CA ASN A 33 9.76 10.69 -14.90
C ASN A 33 10.85 11.10 -15.89
N PRO A 34 10.51 11.35 -17.17
CA PRO A 34 11.52 11.72 -18.18
C PRO A 34 12.27 13.00 -17.84
N SER A 35 11.61 13.95 -17.16
CA SER A 35 12.19 15.23 -16.79
C SER A 35 13.08 15.15 -15.52
N ASN A 36 12.89 14.15 -14.68
CA ASN A 36 13.65 13.96 -13.46
C ASN A 36 13.59 12.51 -12.96
N SER A 37 14.60 11.72 -13.30
CA SER A 37 14.69 10.30 -12.88
C SER A 37 14.77 10.12 -11.35
N GLN A 38 15.17 11.15 -10.61
CA GLN A 38 15.27 11.14 -9.15
C GLN A 38 13.92 11.34 -8.44
N LYS A 39 12.90 11.84 -9.17
CA LYS A 39 11.54 12.05 -8.67
C LYS A 39 10.53 11.36 -9.59
N PRO A 40 10.42 10.03 -9.57
CA PRO A 40 9.46 9.27 -10.36
C PRO A 40 8.04 9.73 -10.08
N ARG A 41 7.19 9.70 -11.10
CA ARG A 41 5.75 9.96 -10.93
C ARG A 41 5.10 8.78 -10.21
N GLN A 42 4.12 9.08 -9.37
CA GLN A 42 3.40 8.04 -8.61
C GLN A 42 1.91 8.34 -8.52
N VAL A 43 1.12 7.29 -8.47
CA VAL A 43 -0.31 7.35 -8.14
C VAL A 43 -0.60 6.35 -7.05
N ALA A 44 -1.40 6.75 -6.06
CA ALA A 44 -2.04 5.82 -5.15
C ALA A 44 -3.55 5.87 -5.32
N ILE A 45 -4.19 4.71 -5.19
CA ILE A 45 -5.65 4.60 -5.21
C ILE A 45 -6.06 3.67 -4.08
N LEU A 46 -7.03 4.10 -3.30
CA LEU A 46 -7.60 3.37 -2.18
C LEU A 46 -9.11 3.29 -2.32
N TRP A 47 -9.68 2.11 -2.48
CA TRP A 47 -11.07 1.82 -2.15
C TRP A 47 -11.14 1.32 -0.72
N SER A 48 -12.08 1.79 0.07
CA SER A 48 -12.08 1.50 1.50
C SER A 48 -13.49 1.52 2.08
N ALA A 49 -13.77 0.64 3.02
CA ALA A 49 -14.98 0.70 3.83
C ALA A 49 -14.65 0.37 5.29
N LYS A 50 -15.13 1.21 6.20
CA LYS A 50 -15.00 1.00 7.64
C LYS A 50 -16.39 0.89 8.27
N ASN A 51 -16.64 -0.17 9.04
CA ASN A 51 -17.88 -0.35 9.76
C ASN A 51 -17.91 0.53 11.03
N ASP A 52 -18.07 1.82 10.78
CA ASP A 52 -18.10 2.85 11.82
C ASP A 52 -18.70 4.12 11.24
N ALA A 53 -19.62 4.75 11.95
CA ALA A 53 -20.17 6.04 11.57
C ALA A 53 -19.23 7.20 11.96
N ASN A 54 -19.45 8.38 11.37
CA ASN A 54 -18.82 9.65 11.75
C ASN A 54 -17.30 9.72 11.56
N ILE A 55 -16.71 8.85 10.70
CA ILE A 55 -15.32 8.97 10.30
C ILE A 55 -15.21 9.92 9.12
N LYS A 56 -14.44 10.98 9.30
CA LYS A 56 -14.08 11.92 8.25
C LYS A 56 -12.63 11.73 7.83
N CYS A 57 -12.37 11.79 6.53
CA CYS A 57 -11.04 11.85 5.95
C CYS A 57 -10.90 13.18 5.21
N ASN A 58 -9.93 14.01 5.59
CA ASN A 58 -9.73 15.35 5.02
C ASN A 58 -11.05 16.17 4.95
N GLY A 59 -11.89 16.06 5.99
CA GLY A 59 -13.19 16.75 6.06
C GLY A 59 -14.38 16.03 5.42
N ILE A 60 -14.15 15.04 4.57
CA ILE A 60 -15.21 14.26 3.90
C ILE A 60 -15.60 13.06 4.76
N GLU A 61 -16.89 12.89 5.04
CA GLU A 61 -17.39 11.74 5.76
C GLU A 61 -17.33 10.47 4.88
N LEU A 62 -16.54 9.48 5.31
CA LEU A 62 -16.34 8.23 4.60
C LEU A 62 -16.83 7.01 5.38
N GLY A 63 -17.02 7.14 6.69
CA GLY A 63 -17.50 6.07 7.55
C GLY A 63 -18.99 5.74 7.31
N THR A 64 -19.35 4.49 7.47
CA THR A 64 -20.74 4.02 7.34
C THR A 64 -20.99 2.90 8.31
N LYS A 65 -22.03 3.04 9.15
CA LYS A 65 -22.52 1.95 10.00
C LYS A 65 -23.13 0.86 9.08
N ASN A 66 -22.75 -0.40 9.30
CA ASN A 66 -23.15 -1.54 8.48
C ASN A 66 -22.92 -1.27 6.97
N PRO A 67 -21.63 -1.18 6.55
CA PRO A 67 -21.30 -0.79 5.18
C PRO A 67 -21.68 -1.86 4.14
N LEU A 68 -21.79 -3.13 4.53
CA LEU A 68 -22.33 -4.21 3.68
C LEU A 68 -23.83 -4.05 3.54
N LYS A 69 -24.34 -4.10 2.31
CA LYS A 69 -25.75 -3.96 1.98
C LYS A 69 -26.32 -5.29 1.47
N GLU A 70 -27.62 -5.47 1.57
CA GLU A 70 -28.34 -6.68 1.12
C GLU A 70 -28.13 -6.97 -0.38
N ASP A 71 -27.96 -5.93 -1.20
CA ASP A 71 -27.64 -6.05 -2.62
C ASP A 71 -26.19 -6.50 -2.90
N GLY A 72 -25.42 -6.82 -1.87
CA GLY A 72 -24.02 -7.25 -1.94
C GLY A 72 -23.02 -6.10 -2.22
N SER A 73 -23.48 -4.84 -2.23
CA SER A 73 -22.60 -3.68 -2.35
C SER A 73 -21.98 -3.29 -1.01
N VAL A 74 -20.92 -2.49 -1.06
CA VAL A 74 -20.24 -1.96 0.11
C VAL A 74 -20.23 -0.43 0.04
N HIS A 75 -20.78 0.23 1.07
CA HIS A 75 -20.71 1.68 1.18
C HIS A 75 -19.40 2.07 1.89
N GLY A 76 -18.62 2.92 1.26
CA GLY A 76 -17.31 3.33 1.76
C GLY A 76 -16.81 4.59 1.09
N GLY A 77 -15.51 4.66 0.90
CA GLY A 77 -14.84 5.78 0.25
C GLY A 77 -13.84 5.34 -0.81
N ILE A 78 -13.56 6.24 -1.73
CA ILE A 78 -12.41 6.19 -2.62
C ILE A 78 -11.52 7.40 -2.35
N ALA A 79 -10.22 7.15 -2.26
CA ALA A 79 -9.21 8.19 -2.17
C ALA A 79 -8.09 7.92 -3.16
N ALA A 80 -7.56 8.97 -3.78
CA ALA A 80 -6.37 8.87 -4.62
C ALA A 80 -5.56 10.15 -4.54
N TRP A 81 -4.25 10.00 -4.63
CA TRP A 81 -3.32 11.09 -4.86
C TRP A 81 -2.45 10.81 -6.09
N TYR A 82 -1.92 11.86 -6.67
CA TYR A 82 -1.05 11.80 -7.83
C TYR A 82 0.12 12.76 -7.69
N PHE A 83 1.33 12.23 -7.70
CA PHE A 83 2.55 13.01 -7.86
C PHE A 83 2.97 12.98 -9.33
N ASP A 84 2.89 14.12 -10.01
CA ASP A 84 3.12 14.24 -11.45
C ASP A 84 4.62 14.36 -11.84
N GLY A 85 5.49 14.29 -10.83
CA GLY A 85 6.95 14.45 -10.97
C GLY A 85 7.44 15.84 -10.56
N LYS A 86 6.53 16.80 -10.34
CA LYS A 86 6.78 18.15 -9.85
C LYS A 86 5.93 18.49 -8.65
N LYS A 87 4.62 18.29 -8.75
CA LYS A 87 3.60 18.66 -7.75
C LYS A 87 2.83 17.43 -7.25
N MET A 88 2.48 17.45 -5.97
CA MET A 88 1.53 16.52 -5.37
C MET A 88 0.11 17.06 -5.55
N HIS A 89 -0.77 16.20 -6.05
CA HIS A 89 -2.22 16.40 -6.13
C HIS A 89 -2.86 15.53 -5.04
N ASP A 90 -2.96 16.08 -3.83
CA ASP A 90 -3.29 15.33 -2.60
C ASP A 90 -4.65 14.64 -2.64
N ASN A 91 -5.68 15.35 -3.04
CA ASN A 91 -7.05 14.85 -3.14
C ASN A 91 -7.44 14.71 -4.62
N PHE A 92 -6.62 13.99 -5.42
CA PHE A 92 -6.94 13.73 -6.83
C PHE A 92 -8.31 13.07 -6.98
N LEU A 93 -8.65 12.15 -6.06
CA LEU A 93 -9.99 11.68 -5.76
C LEU A 93 -10.16 11.62 -4.24
N LEU A 94 -11.30 12.08 -3.76
CA LEU A 94 -11.74 11.84 -2.39
C LEU A 94 -13.26 11.94 -2.37
N SER A 95 -13.94 10.82 -2.20
CA SER A 95 -15.40 10.77 -2.28
C SER A 95 -15.97 9.58 -1.50
N ARG A 96 -17.16 9.74 -0.95
CA ARG A 96 -18.00 8.63 -0.53
C ARG A 96 -18.51 7.88 -1.77
N VAL A 97 -18.50 6.55 -1.72
CA VAL A 97 -18.86 5.72 -2.87
C VAL A 97 -19.70 4.50 -2.47
N LYS A 98 -20.48 4.02 -3.41
CA LYS A 98 -21.03 2.66 -3.42
C LYS A 98 -20.10 1.79 -4.24
N ILE A 99 -19.47 0.79 -3.59
CA ILE A 99 -18.58 -0.18 -4.22
C ILE A 99 -19.41 -1.40 -4.59
N ASN A 100 -19.55 -1.68 -5.87
CA ASN A 100 -20.26 -2.84 -6.38
C ASN A 100 -19.27 -3.92 -6.79
N GLN A 101 -19.63 -5.18 -6.50
CA GLN A 101 -18.89 -6.32 -7.04
C GLN A 101 -19.33 -6.59 -8.48
N ILE A 102 -18.34 -6.79 -9.34
CA ILE A 102 -18.53 -7.31 -10.70
C ILE A 102 -17.69 -8.58 -10.87
N PRO A 103 -17.85 -9.38 -11.93
CA PRO A 103 -17.03 -10.57 -12.14
C PRO A 103 -15.53 -10.22 -12.08
N LEU A 104 -14.84 -10.80 -11.08
CA LEU A 104 -13.41 -10.55 -10.77
C LEU A 104 -13.06 -9.06 -10.71
N GLY A 105 -13.92 -8.23 -10.08
CA GLY A 105 -13.66 -6.81 -10.01
C GLY A 105 -14.56 -6.05 -9.05
N LEU A 106 -14.22 -4.77 -8.90
CA LEU A 106 -14.97 -3.76 -8.17
C LEU A 106 -15.27 -2.58 -9.09
N TYR A 107 -16.41 -1.96 -8.88
CA TYR A 107 -16.88 -0.81 -9.65
C TYR A 107 -17.57 0.21 -8.75
N THR A 108 -17.30 1.48 -8.97
CA THR A 108 -18.04 2.59 -8.35
C THR A 108 -18.65 3.46 -9.44
N PRO A 109 -19.98 3.71 -9.44
CA PRO A 109 -20.61 4.49 -10.51
C PRO A 109 -20.24 5.97 -10.46
N TYR A 110 -20.00 6.50 -9.25
CA TYR A 110 -19.59 7.88 -9.06
C TYR A 110 -18.61 8.02 -7.90
N PRO A 111 -17.38 8.57 -8.13
CA PRO A 111 -16.80 8.79 -9.45
C PRO A 111 -16.62 7.46 -10.20
N ASP A 112 -16.84 7.43 -11.50
CA ASP A 112 -16.69 6.21 -12.30
C ASP A 112 -15.25 5.67 -12.17
N THR A 113 -15.13 4.59 -11.42
CA THR A 113 -13.86 3.90 -11.25
C THR A 113 -14.09 2.39 -11.30
N LYS A 114 -13.16 1.70 -11.91
CA LYS A 114 -13.24 0.26 -12.07
C LYS A 114 -11.88 -0.38 -11.83
N PHE A 115 -11.89 -1.51 -11.15
CA PHE A 115 -10.76 -2.35 -10.91
C PHE A 115 -11.18 -3.80 -11.18
N GLN A 116 -10.60 -4.43 -12.21
CA GLN A 116 -11.01 -5.77 -12.67
C GLN A 116 -9.80 -6.59 -13.09
N PHE A 117 -9.78 -7.86 -12.70
CA PHE A 117 -8.82 -8.84 -13.20
C PHE A 117 -9.34 -9.50 -14.48
N LYS A 118 -8.45 -9.61 -15.47
CA LYS A 118 -8.72 -10.26 -16.77
C LYS A 118 -7.49 -11.07 -17.15
N GLU A 119 -7.69 -12.37 -17.47
CA GLU A 119 -6.61 -13.25 -17.92
C GLU A 119 -5.39 -13.27 -16.97
N ASP A 120 -4.41 -12.39 -17.15
CA ASP A 120 -3.18 -12.28 -16.36
C ASP A 120 -2.86 -10.85 -15.92
N PHE A 121 -3.80 -9.91 -16.04
CA PHE A 121 -3.60 -8.52 -15.67
C PHE A 121 -4.81 -7.91 -14.96
N PHE A 122 -4.55 -6.87 -14.17
CA PHE A 122 -5.57 -6.00 -13.62
C PHE A 122 -5.74 -4.77 -14.52
N LYS A 123 -6.99 -4.49 -14.88
CA LYS A 123 -7.39 -3.25 -15.53
C LYS A 123 -7.99 -2.33 -14.49
N ILE A 124 -7.40 -1.16 -14.32
CA ILE A 124 -7.88 -0.13 -13.42
C ILE A 124 -8.17 1.11 -14.24
N THR A 125 -9.36 1.70 -14.05
CA THR A 125 -9.75 2.96 -14.69
C THR A 125 -10.23 3.94 -13.65
N ILE A 126 -9.85 5.20 -13.77
CA ILE A 126 -10.30 6.31 -12.93
C ILE A 126 -10.88 7.35 -13.88
N LYS A 127 -12.22 7.41 -13.94
CA LYS A 127 -12.91 8.28 -14.92
C LYS A 127 -12.25 8.13 -16.31
N ASP A 128 -12.29 9.16 -17.11
CA ASP A 128 -11.59 9.17 -18.41
C ASP A 128 -10.10 9.59 -18.31
N LYS A 129 -9.64 9.92 -17.11
CA LYS A 129 -8.32 10.53 -16.88
C LYS A 129 -7.18 9.55 -16.80
N MET A 130 -7.41 8.38 -16.18
CA MET A 130 -6.34 7.40 -15.94
C MET A 130 -6.78 5.98 -16.26
N LYS A 131 -5.96 5.28 -17.04
CA LYS A 131 -6.14 3.86 -17.37
C LYS A 131 -4.84 3.11 -17.08
N PHE A 132 -4.91 2.03 -16.32
CA PHE A 132 -3.77 1.21 -15.94
C PHE A 132 -4.01 -0.25 -16.36
N LYS A 133 -2.97 -0.86 -16.90
CA LYS A 133 -2.88 -2.31 -17.12
C LYS A 133 -1.69 -2.82 -16.30
N ALA A 134 -1.98 -3.45 -15.15
CA ALA A 134 -0.98 -4.03 -14.26
C ALA A 134 -0.93 -5.54 -14.49
N THR A 135 0.09 -6.02 -15.20
CA THR A 135 0.25 -7.42 -15.62
C THR A 135 1.06 -8.18 -14.59
N LEU A 136 0.60 -9.37 -14.24
CA LEU A 136 1.32 -10.30 -13.39
C LEU A 136 2.65 -10.69 -14.06
N ILE A 137 3.71 -10.71 -13.29
CA ILE A 137 5.00 -11.19 -13.76
C ILE A 137 4.93 -12.72 -13.76
N LYS A 138 5.09 -13.32 -14.93
CA LYS A 138 5.18 -14.77 -15.10
C LYS A 138 6.56 -15.21 -14.63
N ASP A 139 6.71 -15.40 -13.33
CA ASP A 139 7.92 -15.97 -12.74
C ASP A 139 7.55 -17.27 -12.01
N LYS A 140 8.45 -18.27 -12.08
CA LYS A 140 8.32 -19.50 -11.30
C LYS A 140 8.50 -19.24 -9.80
N ASN A 141 8.94 -18.05 -9.42
CA ASN A 141 9.19 -17.64 -8.06
C ASN A 141 7.89 -17.24 -7.33
N LYS A 142 7.57 -17.97 -6.27
CA LYS A 142 6.39 -17.76 -5.42
C LYS A 142 6.30 -16.35 -4.81
N PHE A 143 7.39 -15.57 -4.82
CA PHE A 143 7.47 -14.28 -4.12
C PHE A 143 6.91 -13.09 -4.91
N ILE A 144 6.74 -13.25 -6.23
CA ILE A 144 6.11 -12.23 -7.10
C ILE A 144 4.65 -12.57 -7.37
N THR A 145 4.21 -13.79 -7.02
CA THR A 145 2.81 -14.20 -7.16
C THR A 145 1.94 -13.60 -6.06
N PRO A 146 0.61 -13.54 -6.25
CA PRO A 146 -0.31 -13.16 -5.19
C PRO A 146 -0.11 -14.01 -3.93
N TRP A 147 0.04 -13.35 -2.79
CA TRP A 147 0.24 -13.99 -1.50
C TRP A 147 -0.88 -13.61 -0.52
N VAL A 148 -1.09 -14.47 0.48
CA VAL A 148 -2.03 -14.26 1.57
C VAL A 148 -1.27 -14.33 2.89
N LYS A 149 -1.56 -13.42 3.80
CA LYS A 149 -1.02 -13.36 5.14
C LYS A 149 -2.14 -13.07 6.13
N GLU A 150 -2.18 -13.85 7.19
CA GLU A 150 -3.09 -13.67 8.29
C GLU A 150 -2.30 -13.44 9.57
N HIS A 151 -2.77 -12.53 10.40
CA HIS A 151 -2.18 -12.25 11.70
C HIS A 151 -3.27 -11.80 12.66
N LYS A 152 -3.73 -12.74 13.48
CA LYS A 152 -4.82 -12.53 14.45
C LYS A 152 -4.47 -13.11 15.81
N TYR A 153 -4.89 -12.39 16.83
CA TYR A 153 -4.89 -12.82 18.22
C TYR A 153 -6.27 -12.57 18.80
N PHE A 154 -6.93 -13.60 19.33
CA PHE A 154 -8.29 -13.52 19.89
C PHE A 154 -9.30 -12.80 18.97
N GLY A 155 -9.22 -13.05 17.65
CA GLY A 155 -10.09 -12.43 16.64
C GLY A 155 -9.69 -11.00 16.25
N LEU A 156 -8.74 -10.36 16.93
CA LEU A 156 -8.20 -9.05 16.58
C LEU A 156 -6.96 -9.20 15.69
N GLY A 157 -6.84 -8.36 14.67
CA GLY A 157 -5.69 -8.38 13.77
C GLY A 157 -6.06 -8.08 12.33
N TYR A 158 -5.35 -8.69 11.38
CA TYR A 158 -5.60 -8.43 9.96
C TYR A 158 -5.44 -9.67 9.07
N ASP A 159 -6.21 -9.67 7.98
CA ASP A 159 -6.02 -10.53 6.81
C ASP A 159 -5.52 -9.67 5.66
N MET A 160 -4.47 -10.10 4.98
CA MET A 160 -3.90 -9.37 3.86
C MET A 160 -3.70 -10.29 2.66
N THR A 161 -4.09 -9.80 1.49
CA THR A 161 -3.73 -10.38 0.19
C THR A 161 -2.95 -9.34 -0.59
N GLY A 162 -1.77 -9.68 -1.08
CA GLY A 162 -0.91 -8.71 -1.76
C GLY A 162 -0.22 -9.27 -3.00
N ILE A 163 0.27 -8.35 -3.81
CA ILE A 163 1.13 -8.62 -4.98
C ILE A 163 2.24 -7.59 -4.94
N ASN A 164 3.45 -8.03 -4.65
CA ASN A 164 4.55 -7.11 -4.38
C ASN A 164 5.03 -6.35 -5.62
N LYS A 165 4.91 -6.94 -6.81
CA LYS A 165 5.37 -6.29 -8.05
C LYS A 165 4.59 -6.78 -9.25
N LEU A 166 4.14 -5.84 -10.09
CA LEU A 166 3.52 -6.09 -11.38
C LEU A 166 4.17 -5.19 -12.43
N ASN A 167 4.17 -5.64 -13.69
CA ASN A 167 4.52 -4.78 -14.81
C ASN A 167 3.35 -3.86 -15.14
N LEU A 168 3.63 -2.59 -15.36
CA LEU A 168 2.61 -1.57 -15.56
C LEU A 168 2.72 -0.89 -16.92
N LYS A 169 1.60 -0.85 -17.64
CA LYS A 169 1.34 0.06 -18.75
C LYS A 169 0.19 0.99 -18.34
N ALA A 170 0.32 2.28 -18.60
CA ALA A 170 -0.67 3.26 -18.21
C ALA A 170 -0.90 4.31 -19.29
N THR A 171 -2.07 4.91 -19.24
CA THR A 171 -2.38 6.17 -19.94
C THR A 171 -2.88 7.14 -18.88
N ILE A 172 -2.23 8.28 -18.75
CA ILE A 172 -2.56 9.34 -17.79
C ILE A 172 -2.77 10.61 -18.59
N ASN A 173 -3.98 11.17 -18.58
CA ASN A 173 -4.37 12.34 -19.38
C ASN A 173 -3.93 12.20 -20.86
N GLY A 174 -4.21 11.05 -21.47
CA GLY A 174 -3.85 10.73 -22.86
C GLY A 174 -2.39 10.30 -23.09
N LYS A 175 -1.48 10.54 -22.15
CA LYS A 175 -0.05 10.22 -22.31
C LYS A 175 0.26 8.81 -21.83
N LYS A 176 0.87 7.99 -22.70
CA LYS A 176 1.31 6.63 -22.37
C LYS A 176 2.53 6.65 -21.45
N SER A 177 2.61 5.68 -20.52
CA SER A 177 3.71 5.53 -19.57
C SER A 177 3.86 4.05 -19.17
N ASN A 178 5.09 3.63 -18.90
CA ASN A 178 5.41 2.32 -18.38
C ASN A 178 6.00 2.44 -16.96
N GLY A 179 5.86 1.37 -16.18
CA GLY A 179 6.37 1.35 -14.82
C GLY A 179 6.14 0.02 -14.12
N THR A 180 5.98 0.09 -12.81
CA THR A 180 5.63 -1.05 -11.96
C THR A 180 4.47 -0.70 -11.04
N ALA A 181 3.79 -1.72 -10.52
CA ALA A 181 2.70 -1.53 -9.58
C ALA A 181 2.83 -2.47 -8.37
N TYR A 182 2.22 -2.06 -7.27
CA TYR A 182 2.01 -2.83 -6.06
C TYR A 182 0.52 -2.87 -5.75
N PHE A 183 0.07 -3.97 -5.15
CA PHE A 183 -1.32 -4.14 -4.71
C PHE A 183 -1.40 -4.80 -3.35
N GLN A 184 -2.35 -4.34 -2.51
CA GLN A 184 -2.80 -5.07 -1.32
C GLN A 184 -4.30 -4.88 -1.08
N LYS A 185 -4.94 -5.95 -0.61
CA LYS A 185 -6.25 -5.94 0.08
C LYS A 185 -5.99 -6.25 1.54
N VAL A 186 -6.55 -5.49 2.44
CA VAL A 186 -6.45 -5.73 3.89
C VAL A 186 -7.82 -5.69 4.51
N LEU A 187 -8.10 -6.63 5.38
CA LEU A 187 -9.21 -6.61 6.34
C LEU A 187 -8.61 -6.50 7.73
N LEU A 188 -8.81 -5.36 8.37
CA LEU A 188 -8.34 -5.06 9.73
C LEU A 188 -9.49 -5.15 10.71
N ASN A 189 -9.40 -6.06 11.68
CA ASN A 189 -10.32 -6.24 12.79
C ASN A 189 -9.66 -5.82 14.11
N ALA A 190 -9.05 -4.64 14.13
CA ALA A 190 -8.36 -4.08 15.29
C ALA A 190 -8.35 -2.54 15.18
N PRO A 191 -8.06 -1.80 16.26
CA PRO A 191 -7.75 -0.39 16.17
C PRO A 191 -6.61 -0.13 15.18
N ALA A 192 -6.71 0.94 14.40
CA ALA A 192 -5.58 1.38 13.58
C ALA A 192 -4.57 2.09 14.50
N VAL A 193 -3.41 1.49 14.67
CA VAL A 193 -2.28 1.99 15.47
C VAL A 193 -1.24 2.63 14.56
N PRO A 194 -0.33 3.46 15.07
CA PRO A 194 0.79 3.98 14.29
C PRO A 194 1.63 2.88 13.63
N TRP A 195 2.14 3.17 12.44
CA TRP A 195 3.08 2.26 11.76
C TRP A 195 4.11 3.00 10.91
N TYR A 196 5.21 2.32 10.66
CA TYR A 196 6.08 2.54 9.52
C TYR A 196 5.86 1.42 8.51
N TRP A 197 5.64 1.78 7.26
CA TRP A 197 5.50 0.83 6.17
C TRP A 197 6.18 1.38 4.91
N GLY A 198 6.63 0.49 4.02
CA GLY A 198 7.11 0.88 2.73
C GLY A 198 7.24 -0.28 1.78
N ILE A 199 7.13 0.04 0.48
CA ILE A 199 7.38 -0.86 -0.64
C ILE A 199 8.22 -0.15 -1.69
N PHE A 200 9.29 -0.81 -2.15
CA PHE A 200 10.24 -0.26 -3.11
C PHE A 200 10.58 -1.29 -4.16
N HIS A 201 10.59 -0.86 -5.41
CA HIS A 201 10.96 -1.66 -6.56
C HIS A 201 12.32 -1.22 -7.09
N PHE A 202 13.20 -2.18 -7.30
CA PHE A 202 14.52 -2.01 -7.89
C PHE A 202 14.55 -2.53 -9.33
N LYS A 203 15.71 -2.43 -9.97
CA LYS A 203 15.98 -3.10 -11.25
C LYS A 203 15.95 -4.64 -11.08
N HIS A 204 16.01 -5.36 -12.18
CA HIS A 204 16.15 -6.83 -12.24
C HIS A 204 15.11 -7.62 -11.41
N GLY A 205 13.91 -7.07 -11.25
CA GLY A 205 12.84 -7.77 -10.53
C GLY A 205 12.87 -7.60 -9.00
N ALA A 206 13.96 -7.12 -8.42
CA ALA A 206 14.09 -6.99 -6.97
C ALA A 206 13.06 -6.03 -6.36
N PHE A 207 12.66 -6.30 -5.11
CA PHE A 207 11.81 -5.42 -4.32
C PHE A 207 12.16 -5.53 -2.82
N LEU A 208 11.80 -4.51 -2.07
CA LEU A 208 11.90 -4.46 -0.62
C LEU A 208 10.59 -3.96 -0.03
N SER A 209 10.11 -4.61 1.02
CA SER A 209 9.00 -4.14 1.83
C SER A 209 9.35 -4.21 3.32
N TYR A 210 8.81 -3.26 4.09
CA TYR A 210 8.90 -3.29 5.54
C TYR A 210 7.58 -2.88 6.18
N PHE A 211 7.31 -3.45 7.38
CA PHE A 211 6.13 -3.11 8.18
C PHE A 211 6.48 -3.18 9.66
N ASN A 212 6.29 -2.08 10.36
CA ASN A 212 6.54 -1.95 11.78
C ASN A 212 5.41 -1.16 12.46
N PRO A 213 4.27 -1.81 12.76
CA PRO A 213 3.25 -1.22 13.61
C PRO A 213 3.77 -1.12 15.04
N HIS A 214 3.46 -0.02 15.70
CA HIS A 214 3.90 0.24 17.06
C HIS A 214 2.82 0.90 17.91
N PHE A 215 2.87 0.66 19.20
CA PHE A 215 1.95 1.26 20.15
C PHE A 215 2.70 1.55 21.46
N LEU A 216 2.54 2.75 21.99
CA LEU A 216 3.26 3.23 23.18
C LEU A 216 4.77 2.95 23.12
N GLY A 217 5.39 3.22 21.97
CA GLY A 217 6.83 3.03 21.75
C GLY A 217 7.28 1.58 21.53
N LYS A 218 6.38 0.59 21.67
CA LYS A 218 6.71 -0.83 21.44
C LYS A 218 6.26 -1.28 20.06
N SER A 219 7.16 -1.94 19.31
CA SER A 219 6.80 -2.61 18.05
C SER A 219 5.89 -3.80 18.32
N LEU A 220 4.72 -3.83 17.68
CA LEU A 220 3.78 -4.96 17.74
C LEU A 220 4.17 -6.07 16.78
N LYS A 221 4.85 -5.72 15.69
CA LYS A 221 5.40 -6.64 14.71
C LYS A 221 6.59 -6.01 14.02
N LYS A 222 7.54 -6.85 13.61
CA LYS A 222 8.70 -6.46 12.83
C LYS A 222 8.75 -7.35 11.60
N ASP A 223 8.66 -6.76 10.41
CA ASP A 223 8.64 -7.50 9.16
C ASP A 223 9.40 -6.69 8.10
N VAL A 224 10.53 -7.21 7.67
CA VAL A 224 11.26 -6.70 6.51
C VAL A 224 11.50 -7.86 5.57
N SER A 225 11.17 -7.65 4.30
CA SER A 225 11.36 -8.64 3.25
C SER A 225 12.10 -7.99 2.09
N PHE A 226 13.22 -8.56 1.72
CA PHE A 226 14.00 -8.17 0.55
C PHE A 226 14.09 -9.34 -0.43
N TYR A 227 13.57 -9.15 -1.65
CA TYR A 227 13.72 -10.07 -2.76
C TYR A 227 14.80 -9.52 -3.69
N ASP A 228 15.88 -10.25 -3.86
CA ASP A 228 17.05 -9.82 -4.63
C ASP A 228 16.92 -10.06 -6.15
N GLY A 229 15.80 -10.65 -6.59
CA GLY A 229 15.55 -11.14 -7.94
C GLY A 229 15.62 -12.66 -8.05
N LYS A 230 16.11 -13.35 -7.02
CA LYS A 230 16.25 -14.82 -6.96
C LYS A 230 15.71 -15.38 -5.65
N ILE A 231 16.10 -14.80 -4.52
CA ILE A 231 15.82 -15.29 -3.17
C ILE A 231 15.08 -14.22 -2.36
N LEU A 232 14.12 -14.64 -1.53
CA LEU A 232 13.49 -13.79 -0.54
C LEU A 232 14.23 -13.88 0.80
N HIS A 233 14.76 -12.74 1.24
CA HIS A 233 15.38 -12.58 2.53
C HIS A 233 14.40 -11.94 3.50
N LYS A 234 14.25 -12.51 4.72
CA LYS A 234 13.37 -11.99 5.76
C LYS A 234 14.20 -11.59 6.97
N PHE A 235 13.76 -10.53 7.65
CA PHE A 235 14.40 -9.99 8.84
C PHE A 235 13.33 -9.77 9.91
N ASP A 236 13.64 -10.11 11.14
CA ASP A 236 12.75 -10.09 12.31
C ASP A 236 13.10 -9.00 13.32
N ASN A 237 14.24 -8.35 13.13
CA ASN A 237 14.66 -7.20 13.95
C ASN A 237 14.83 -5.98 13.05
N ILE A 238 14.02 -4.94 13.31
CA ILE A 238 14.03 -3.68 12.54
C ILE A 238 14.19 -2.49 13.48
N LYS A 239 15.03 -1.54 13.09
CA LYS A 239 15.15 -0.21 13.69
C LYS A 239 14.86 0.83 12.61
N VAL A 240 13.93 1.74 12.90
CA VAL A 240 13.57 2.86 12.02
C VAL A 240 13.85 4.15 12.75
N LYS A 241 14.70 5.02 12.17
CA LYS A 241 14.99 6.36 12.69
C LYS A 241 14.62 7.38 11.62
N GLY A 242 13.64 8.22 11.88
CA GLY A 242 13.26 9.33 11.01
C GLY A 242 14.00 10.61 11.37
N THR A 243 14.40 11.38 10.37
CA THR A 243 15.01 12.70 10.51
C THR A 243 14.40 13.68 9.51
N GLY A 244 14.29 14.96 9.87
CA GLY A 244 13.63 15.98 9.05
C GLY A 244 12.13 16.11 9.30
N ASN A 245 11.59 17.31 9.13
CA ASN A 245 10.21 17.64 9.52
C ASN A 245 9.20 17.54 8.37
N SER A 246 9.49 18.14 7.21
CA SER A 246 8.54 18.20 6.08
C SER A 246 8.67 17.02 5.14
N LEU A 247 9.88 16.68 4.72
CA LEU A 247 10.21 15.53 3.88
C LEU A 247 11.23 14.67 4.61
N PRO A 248 10.78 13.70 5.44
CA PRO A 248 11.68 12.93 6.28
C PRO A 248 12.59 12.01 5.45
N THR A 249 13.77 11.78 5.98
CA THR A 249 14.62 10.65 5.62
C THR A 249 14.50 9.60 6.72
N PHE A 250 14.16 8.36 6.36
CA PHE A 250 14.13 7.26 7.31
C PHE A 250 15.38 6.42 7.11
N HIS A 251 16.16 6.24 8.18
CA HIS A 251 17.24 5.27 8.23
C HIS A 251 16.69 3.97 8.76
N ILE A 252 16.78 2.92 7.98
CA ILE A 252 16.24 1.61 8.31
C ILE A 252 17.38 0.62 8.35
N LYS A 253 17.51 -0.05 9.50
CA LYS A 253 18.41 -1.18 9.71
C LYS A 253 17.59 -2.38 10.12
N ALA A 254 17.83 -3.52 9.49
CA ALA A 254 17.22 -4.76 9.92
C ALA A 254 18.24 -5.90 9.88
N CYS A 255 18.03 -6.89 10.74
CA CYS A 255 18.89 -8.07 10.82
C CYS A 255 18.10 -9.31 11.25
N ASN A 256 18.67 -10.43 10.95
CA ASN A 256 18.45 -11.71 11.60
C ASN A 256 19.82 -12.32 11.96
N ASN A 257 19.87 -13.57 12.39
CA ASN A 257 21.12 -14.24 12.84
C ASN A 257 22.19 -14.33 11.73
N GLU A 258 21.81 -14.30 10.46
CA GLU A 258 22.72 -14.55 9.33
C GLU A 258 22.87 -13.36 8.39
N LYS A 259 21.96 -12.38 8.47
CA LYS A 259 21.84 -11.34 7.43
C LYS A 259 21.58 -9.98 8.05
N THR A 260 22.13 -8.96 7.40
CA THR A 260 21.85 -7.55 7.73
C THR A 260 21.44 -6.78 6.49
N ILE A 261 20.60 -5.76 6.69
CA ILE A 261 20.23 -4.81 5.65
C ILE A 261 20.23 -3.39 6.24
N ASP A 262 20.79 -2.45 5.52
CA ASP A 262 20.92 -1.03 5.92
C ASP A 262 20.64 -0.14 4.72
N PHE A 263 19.74 0.85 4.87
CA PHE A 263 19.39 1.74 3.77
C PHE A 263 18.73 3.04 4.26
N LEU A 264 18.78 4.07 3.41
CA LEU A 264 18.10 5.34 3.61
C LEU A 264 16.88 5.43 2.69
N VAL A 265 15.72 5.74 3.25
CA VAL A 265 14.50 6.09 2.51
C VAL A 265 14.39 7.60 2.47
N LYS A 266 14.68 8.21 1.31
CA LYS A 266 14.62 9.67 1.11
C LYS A 266 13.30 10.04 0.46
N SER A 267 12.45 10.73 1.21
CA SER A 267 11.19 11.28 0.72
C SER A 267 11.45 12.46 -0.22
N TYR A 268 10.71 12.52 -1.34
CA TYR A 268 10.80 13.65 -2.29
C TYR A 268 9.46 14.35 -2.51
N SER A 269 8.38 13.79 -1.96
CA SER A 269 7.05 14.41 -1.88
C SER A 269 6.29 13.86 -0.68
N LYS A 270 5.16 14.47 -0.34
CA LYS A 270 4.32 14.08 0.79
C LYS A 270 2.85 14.32 0.49
N THR A 271 2.00 13.45 0.99
CA THR A 271 0.56 13.65 1.12
C THR A 271 0.08 13.10 2.45
N THR A 272 -1.09 13.54 2.91
CA THR A 272 -1.65 13.09 4.19
C THR A 272 -3.15 12.90 4.06
N TRP A 273 -3.63 11.74 4.47
CA TRP A 273 -5.04 11.50 4.73
C TRP A 273 -5.28 11.59 6.25
N ASN A 274 -6.01 12.63 6.66
CA ASN A 274 -6.30 12.90 8.06
C ASN A 274 -7.65 12.29 8.41
N PHE A 275 -7.63 11.20 9.16
CA PHE A 275 -8.85 10.58 9.68
C PHE A 275 -9.20 11.19 11.03
N ARG A 276 -10.46 11.57 11.20
CA ARG A 276 -10.99 12.21 12.41
C ARG A 276 -12.32 11.57 12.78
N LYS A 277 -12.51 11.29 14.06
CA LYS A 277 -13.75 10.77 14.63
C LYS A 277 -13.94 11.30 16.04
N LYS A 278 -15.20 11.46 16.49
CA LYS A 278 -15.53 11.66 17.90
C LYS A 278 -16.06 10.34 18.48
N LYS A 279 -15.35 9.75 19.44
CA LYS A 279 -15.81 8.59 20.19
C LYS A 279 -16.77 9.07 21.30
N PHE A 280 -17.90 8.38 21.47
CA PHE A 280 -18.97 8.77 22.40
C PHE A 280 -19.48 10.21 22.18
N GLY A 281 -19.33 10.77 20.99
CA GLY A 281 -19.77 12.12 20.65
C GLY A 281 -18.80 13.25 21.06
N PHE A 282 -17.91 13.05 22.02
CA PHE A 282 -17.05 14.10 22.57
C PHE A 282 -15.54 13.82 22.54
N ILE A 283 -15.08 12.57 22.65
CA ILE A 283 -13.64 12.26 22.66
C ILE A 283 -13.10 12.26 21.24
N PRO A 284 -12.22 13.21 20.84
CA PRO A 284 -11.65 13.23 19.52
C PRO A 284 -10.61 12.10 19.37
N THR A 285 -10.74 11.29 18.34
CA THR A 285 -9.71 10.36 17.90
C THR A 285 -9.19 10.80 16.55
N THR A 286 -7.88 10.74 16.37
CA THR A 286 -7.20 11.21 15.16
C THR A 286 -6.21 10.20 14.69
N PHE A 287 -6.13 10.06 13.38
CA PHE A 287 -5.16 9.19 12.74
C PHE A 287 -4.65 9.86 11.47
N ASP A 288 -3.40 10.27 11.47
CA ASP A 288 -2.77 10.90 10.33
C ASP A 288 -1.99 9.84 9.55
N TYR A 289 -2.47 9.54 8.37
CA TYR A 289 -1.87 8.59 7.46
C TYR A 289 -1.03 9.36 6.43
N ARG A 290 0.27 9.48 6.72
CA ARG A 290 1.22 10.20 5.88
C ARG A 290 1.87 9.23 4.91
N GLN A 291 1.86 9.60 3.64
CA GLN A 291 2.45 8.86 2.55
C GLN A 291 3.53 9.70 1.88
N TYR A 292 4.63 9.07 1.55
CA TYR A 292 5.80 9.71 1.01
C TYR A 292 6.26 8.98 -0.25
N PRO A 293 6.03 9.54 -1.45
CA PRO A 293 6.84 9.18 -2.59
C PRO A 293 8.31 9.29 -2.23
N ALA A 294 9.05 8.17 -2.35
CA ALA A 294 10.39 8.07 -1.81
C ALA A 294 11.30 7.19 -2.67
N LYS A 295 12.60 7.29 -2.43
CA LYS A 295 13.63 6.45 -3.02
C LYS A 295 14.53 5.86 -1.95
N ILE A 296 15.01 4.64 -2.17
CA ILE A 296 16.06 4.04 -1.36
C ILE A 296 17.42 4.42 -1.94
N THR A 297 18.30 4.88 -1.06
CA THR A 297 19.71 5.16 -1.34
C THR A 297 20.59 4.54 -0.27
N ASN A 298 21.91 4.43 -0.54
CA ASN A 298 22.86 3.84 0.38
C ASN A 298 22.50 2.41 0.81
N PHE A 299 21.90 1.65 -0.12
CA PHE A 299 21.47 0.29 0.12
C PHE A 299 22.67 -0.64 0.30
N LYS A 300 22.66 -1.41 1.40
CA LYS A 300 23.63 -2.45 1.71
C LYS A 300 22.92 -3.67 2.27
N PHE A 301 23.11 -4.82 1.68
CA PHE A 301 22.70 -6.11 2.19
C PHE A 301 23.94 -6.98 2.34
N ASN A 302 24.07 -7.65 3.49
CA ASN A 302 25.15 -8.60 3.75
C ASN A 302 24.57 -9.92 4.23
N ASN A 303 25.06 -11.02 3.67
CA ASN A 303 24.80 -12.36 4.13
C ASN A 303 26.08 -12.92 4.77
N MET A 304 26.11 -12.95 6.10
CA MET A 304 27.27 -13.36 6.88
C MET A 304 27.60 -14.85 6.71
N LYS A 305 26.60 -15.68 6.35
CA LYS A 305 26.78 -17.12 6.19
C LYS A 305 27.66 -17.49 4.98
N ASN A 306 27.54 -16.76 3.89
CA ASN A 306 28.27 -17.04 2.65
C ASN A 306 29.12 -15.86 2.15
N GLY A 307 29.21 -14.77 2.94
CA GLY A 307 29.98 -13.59 2.61
C GLY A 307 29.41 -12.74 1.45
N SER A 308 28.24 -13.07 0.91
CA SER A 308 27.69 -12.31 -0.21
C SER A 308 27.14 -10.96 0.21
N THR A 309 27.38 -9.95 -0.63
CA THR A 309 26.91 -8.59 -0.41
C THR A 309 26.15 -8.10 -1.64
N ILE A 310 25.13 -7.27 -1.42
CA ILE A 310 24.40 -6.58 -2.49
C ILE A 310 24.32 -5.10 -2.12
N SER A 311 24.66 -4.24 -3.06
CA SER A 311 24.68 -2.80 -2.90
C SER A 311 23.75 -2.09 -3.89
N GLU A 312 23.63 -0.79 -3.75
CA GLU A 312 22.89 0.06 -4.70
C GLU A 312 23.46 -0.04 -6.14
N LYS A 313 24.76 -0.32 -6.29
CA LYS A 313 25.38 -0.50 -7.61
C LYS A 313 24.80 -1.73 -8.32
N ASP A 314 24.50 -2.80 -7.59
CA ASP A 314 24.03 -4.07 -8.13
C ASP A 314 22.55 -4.04 -8.52
N ILE A 315 21.69 -3.41 -7.71
CA ILE A 315 20.25 -3.43 -7.92
C ILE A 315 19.63 -2.08 -8.31
N GLY A 316 20.45 -1.02 -8.32
CA GLY A 316 20.01 0.35 -8.61
C GLY A 316 19.23 1.01 -7.49
N ILE A 317 18.75 2.22 -7.74
CA ILE A 317 17.94 2.97 -6.79
C ILE A 317 16.57 2.32 -6.67
N GLY A 318 16.15 2.06 -5.43
CA GLY A 318 14.79 1.58 -5.12
C GLY A 318 13.79 2.74 -5.21
N ILE A 319 12.76 2.59 -6.03
CA ILE A 319 11.69 3.57 -6.19
C ILE A 319 10.42 3.02 -5.52
N GLY A 320 9.79 3.81 -4.66
CA GLY A 320 8.65 3.32 -3.92
C GLY A 320 7.91 4.39 -3.13
N ASN A 321 7.14 3.90 -2.19
CA ASN A 321 6.39 4.72 -1.24
C ASN A 321 6.74 4.29 0.19
N ALA A 322 6.89 5.28 1.06
CA ALA A 322 7.00 5.08 2.50
C ALA A 322 5.78 5.67 3.20
N GLU A 323 5.42 5.08 4.32
CA GLU A 323 4.32 5.53 5.16
C GLU A 323 4.79 5.70 6.60
N HIS A 324 4.29 6.74 7.22
CA HIS A 324 4.38 6.95 8.66
C HIS A 324 3.05 7.45 9.16
N SER A 325 2.31 6.60 9.80
CA SER A 325 1.05 6.98 10.44
C SER A 325 1.26 7.33 11.91
N THR A 326 0.44 8.24 12.42
CA THR A 326 0.46 8.67 13.82
C THR A 326 -0.97 8.81 14.34
N GLY A 327 -1.13 8.71 15.66
CA GLY A 327 -2.45 8.73 16.30
C GLY A 327 -3.11 7.35 16.32
N ILE A 328 -4.36 7.28 16.76
CA ILE A 328 -5.14 6.05 16.86
C ILE A 328 -6.54 6.30 16.32
N LEU A 329 -7.06 5.36 15.57
CA LEU A 329 -8.45 5.32 15.15
C LEU A 329 -9.12 4.07 15.73
N ILE A 330 -9.98 4.30 16.73
CA ILE A 330 -10.68 3.27 17.51
C ILE A 330 -12.14 3.19 17.08
#